data_12797ba4d77d6422d837baec00c5c4d9
#
_entry.id   12797ba4d77d6422d837baec00c5c4d9
#
_cell.length_a   1.000
_cell.length_b   1.000
_cell.length_c   1.000
_cell.angle_alpha   90.00
_cell.angle_beta   90.00
_cell.angle_gamma   90.00
#
_symmetry.space_group_name_H-M   'P 1'
#
loop_
_entity.id
_entity.type
_entity.pdbx_description
1 polymer ?
#
loop_
_entity_poly.entity_id
_entity_poly.type
_entity_poly.pdbx_seq_one_letter_code
_entity_poly.pdbx_strand_id
1 'polypeptide(L)'
;MANSRPIVALNVGSQRVSMGVFSKTSKDALILDRYATRLVVLDPSAEGLRLTKIGEAIADLVQELNVKGSVVNYSVSGQSVFIRFVKLPALDDTDVEQLIRFEAQQDRKSVV
;
A
#
# COMPACT_ATOMS: atom_id res chain seq x y z
N MET A 1 -11.98 14.42 -20.99
CA MET A 1 -11.48 14.12 -21.29
C MET A 1 -10.29 13.61 -20.93
N ALA A 2 -9.56 13.51 -21.56
CA ALA A 2 -8.33 12.86 -21.42
C ALA A 2 -7.55 13.19 -20.18
N ASN A 3 -8.01 14.09 -19.37
CA ASN A 3 -7.25 14.53 -18.24
C ASN A 3 -7.53 13.84 -16.93
N SER A 4 -8.42 12.90 -16.92
CA SER A 4 -8.67 12.20 -15.68
C SER A 4 -7.51 11.25 -15.43
N ARG A 5 -6.88 11.41 -14.28
CA ARG A 5 -5.79 10.54 -13.87
C ARG A 5 -6.34 9.20 -13.45
N PRO A 6 -5.66 8.11 -13.75
CA PRO A 6 -6.10 6.82 -13.29
C PRO A 6 -6.06 6.75 -11.76
N ILE A 7 -6.99 6.03 -11.20
CA ILE A 7 -7.01 5.75 -9.78
C ILE A 7 -6.43 4.34 -9.63
N VAL A 8 -5.31 4.24 -8.93
CA VAL A 8 -4.63 2.96 -8.76
C VAL A 8 -4.82 2.49 -7.33
N ALA A 9 -5.25 1.25 -7.18
CA ALA A 9 -5.45 0.64 -5.88
C ALA A 9 -4.54 -0.57 -5.77
N LEU A 10 -3.83 -0.69 -4.66
CA LEU A 10 -2.91 -1.78 -4.38
C LEU A 10 -3.32 -2.46 -3.09
N ASN A 11 -3.42 -3.78 -3.12
CA ASN A 11 -3.69 -4.55 -1.93
C ASN A 11 -2.54 -5.52 -1.69
N VAL A 12 -1.88 -5.38 -0.54
CA VAL A 12 -0.79 -6.27 -0.14
C VAL A 12 -1.36 -7.24 0.88
N GLY A 13 -1.73 -8.42 0.41
CA GLY A 13 -2.25 -9.47 1.28
C GLY A 13 -1.14 -10.32 1.87
N SER A 14 -1.52 -11.35 2.61
CA SER A 14 -0.54 -12.25 3.24
C SER A 14 0.19 -13.12 2.23
N GLN A 15 -0.45 -13.47 1.12
CA GLN A 15 0.12 -14.36 0.11
C GLN A 15 -0.06 -13.85 -1.32
N ARG A 16 -0.61 -12.65 -1.46
CA ARG A 16 -0.97 -12.13 -2.78
C ARG A 16 -0.90 -10.61 -2.78
N VAL A 17 -0.38 -10.08 -3.87
CA VAL A 17 -0.38 -8.64 -4.12
C VAL A 17 -1.28 -8.41 -5.33
N SER A 18 -2.24 -7.52 -5.21
CA SER A 18 -3.20 -7.23 -6.27
C SER A 18 -3.20 -5.76 -6.58
N MET A 19 -3.37 -5.42 -7.84
CA MET A 19 -3.42 -4.02 -8.26
C MET A 19 -4.54 -3.85 -9.27
N GLY A 20 -5.33 -2.79 -9.07
CA GLY A 20 -6.38 -2.43 -10.00
C GLY A 20 -6.22 -1.00 -10.47
N VAL A 21 -6.58 -0.75 -11.71
CA VAL A 21 -6.56 0.58 -12.29
C VAL A 21 -7.99 0.94 -12.64
N PHE A 22 -8.45 2.03 -12.07
CA PHE A 22 -9.83 2.47 -12.19
C PHE A 22 -9.91 3.82 -12.86
N SER A 23 -11.02 4.06 -13.51
CA SER A 23 -11.38 5.39 -13.99
C SER A 23 -12.67 5.83 -13.32
N LYS A 24 -12.88 7.14 -13.28
CA LYS A 24 -14.05 7.69 -12.63
C LYS A 24 -14.99 8.22 -13.70
N THR A 25 -16.25 7.84 -13.63
CA THR A 25 -17.25 8.32 -14.58
C THR A 25 -17.71 9.73 -14.22
N SER A 26 -18.47 10.34 -15.11
CA SER A 26 -19.04 11.66 -14.86
C SER A 26 -20.02 11.64 -13.68
N LYS A 27 -20.51 10.46 -13.30
CA LYS A 27 -21.42 10.31 -12.16
C LYS A 27 -20.71 9.84 -10.90
N ASP A 28 -19.37 9.98 -10.87
CA ASP A 28 -18.55 9.58 -9.74
C ASP A 28 -18.56 8.08 -9.44
N ALA A 29 -18.94 7.27 -10.41
CA ALA A 29 -18.82 5.82 -10.27
C ALA A 29 -17.42 5.39 -10.72
N LEU A 30 -16.91 4.31 -10.13
CA LEU A 30 -15.60 3.75 -10.49
C LEU A 30 -15.79 2.61 -11.47
N ILE A 31 -14.94 2.59 -12.48
CA ILE A 31 -14.89 1.50 -13.45
C ILE A 31 -13.53 0.85 -13.34
N LEU A 32 -13.50 -0.46 -13.17
CA LEU A 32 -12.24 -1.20 -13.16
C LEU A 32 -11.79 -1.41 -14.61
N ASP A 33 -10.72 -0.73 -14.99
CA ASP A 33 -10.21 -0.79 -16.35
C ASP A 33 -9.23 -1.94 -16.55
N ARG A 34 -8.32 -2.13 -15.59
CA ARG A 34 -7.30 -3.18 -15.66
C ARG A 34 -7.07 -3.74 -14.28
N TYR A 35 -6.62 -4.97 -14.23
CA TYR A 35 -6.40 -5.64 -12.96
C TYR A 35 -5.38 -6.75 -13.15
N ALA A 36 -4.51 -6.91 -12.17
CA ALA A 36 -3.56 -8.01 -12.15
C ALA A 36 -3.19 -8.36 -10.72
N THR A 37 -2.72 -9.58 -10.53
CA THR A 37 -2.35 -10.06 -9.20
C THR A 37 -1.12 -10.94 -9.32
N ARG A 38 -0.37 -11.02 -8.22
CA ARG A 38 0.82 -11.87 -8.12
C ARG A 38 0.78 -12.60 -6.79
N LEU A 39 1.10 -13.87 -6.81
CA LEU A 39 1.24 -14.64 -5.59
C LEU A 39 2.61 -14.40 -4.97
N VAL A 40 2.63 -14.28 -3.64
CA VAL A 40 3.87 -14.15 -2.90
C VAL A 40 3.82 -15.24 -1.84
N VAL A 41 4.16 -16.45 -2.24
CA VAL A 41 4.13 -17.61 -1.36
C VAL A 41 5.56 -17.92 -0.95
N LEU A 42 5.82 -17.85 0.36
CA LEU A 42 7.15 -18.12 0.90
C LEU A 42 7.07 -19.22 1.93
N ASP A 43 8.12 -20.04 1.97
CA ASP A 43 8.33 -20.99 3.05
C ASP A 43 8.46 -20.16 4.34
N PRO A 44 7.88 -20.60 5.46
CA PRO A 44 8.05 -19.89 6.72
C PRO A 44 9.50 -19.65 7.10
N SER A 45 10.41 -20.54 6.70
CA SER A 45 11.84 -20.35 6.95
C SER A 45 12.45 -19.23 6.13
N ALA A 46 11.77 -18.75 5.09
CA ALA A 46 12.25 -17.68 4.22
C ALA A 46 11.56 -16.35 4.50
N GLU A 47 11.03 -16.16 5.70
CA GLU A 47 10.26 -14.96 6.03
C GLU A 47 11.08 -13.68 5.83
N GLY A 48 12.40 -13.75 5.97
CA GLY A 48 13.27 -12.60 5.74
C GLY A 48 13.26 -12.08 4.30
N LEU A 49 12.81 -12.89 3.34
CA LEU A 49 12.73 -12.50 1.94
C LEU A 49 11.38 -11.91 1.56
N ARG A 50 10.45 -11.86 2.51
CA ARG A 50 9.08 -11.47 2.21
C ARG A 50 8.97 -10.07 1.63
N LEU A 51 9.64 -9.10 2.24
CA LEU A 51 9.59 -7.72 1.74
C LEU A 51 10.19 -7.61 0.35
N THR A 52 11.28 -8.32 0.09
CA THR A 52 11.90 -8.33 -1.23
C THR A 52 10.93 -8.88 -2.27
N LYS A 53 10.27 -9.99 -1.96
CA LYS A 53 9.33 -10.60 -2.90
C LYS A 53 8.11 -9.73 -3.14
N ILE A 54 7.61 -9.08 -2.09
CA ILE A 54 6.50 -8.14 -2.24
C ILE A 54 6.91 -6.98 -3.14
N GLY A 55 8.11 -6.43 -2.93
CA GLY A 55 8.61 -5.34 -3.77
C GLY A 55 8.73 -5.74 -5.22
N GLU A 56 9.24 -6.96 -5.50
CA GLU A 56 9.33 -7.46 -6.86
C GLU A 56 7.95 -7.60 -7.50
N ALA A 57 6.98 -8.10 -6.73
CA ALA A 57 5.62 -8.27 -7.23
C ALA A 57 4.99 -6.91 -7.56
N ILE A 58 5.20 -5.92 -6.72
CA ILE A 58 4.68 -4.58 -6.97
C ILE A 58 5.31 -3.99 -8.22
N ALA A 59 6.62 -4.14 -8.38
CA ALA A 59 7.32 -3.63 -9.56
C ALA A 59 6.79 -4.28 -10.83
N ASP A 60 6.55 -5.59 -10.80
CA ASP A 60 5.98 -6.30 -11.94
C ASP A 60 4.58 -5.78 -12.29
N LEU A 61 3.74 -5.54 -11.27
CA LEU A 61 2.40 -5.05 -11.50
C LEU A 61 2.40 -3.64 -12.06
N VAL A 62 3.29 -2.78 -11.55
CA VAL A 62 3.42 -1.41 -12.06
C VAL A 62 3.78 -1.43 -13.54
N GLN A 63 4.69 -2.33 -13.92
CA GLN A 63 5.10 -2.43 -15.30
C GLN A 63 4.00 -3.03 -16.19
N GLU A 64 3.37 -4.10 -15.72
CA GLU A 64 2.31 -4.75 -16.47
C GLU A 64 1.13 -3.82 -16.72
N LEU A 65 0.71 -3.08 -15.70
CA LEU A 65 -0.44 -2.19 -15.80
C LEU A 65 -0.09 -0.78 -16.26
N ASN A 66 1.20 -0.52 -16.46
CA ASN A 66 1.69 0.75 -17.00
C ASN A 66 1.22 1.94 -16.17
N VAL A 67 1.46 1.87 -14.85
CA VAL A 67 1.00 2.92 -13.92
C VAL A 67 2.15 3.65 -13.25
N LYS A 68 3.36 3.56 -13.83
CA LYS A 68 4.53 4.23 -13.27
C LYS A 68 4.27 5.72 -13.12
N GLY A 69 4.59 6.25 -11.95
CA GLY A 69 4.39 7.67 -11.68
C GLY A 69 3.01 8.02 -11.19
N SER A 70 2.10 7.06 -11.08
CA SER A 70 0.75 7.30 -10.59
C SER A 70 0.71 7.34 -9.07
N VAL A 71 -0.27 8.05 -8.54
CA VAL A 71 -0.55 8.01 -7.11
C VAL A 71 -1.32 6.72 -6.82
N VAL A 72 -0.89 6.02 -5.78
CA VAL A 72 -1.46 4.71 -5.45
C VAL A 72 -2.10 4.76 -4.08
N ASN A 73 -3.34 4.28 -4.00
CA ASN A 73 -4.02 4.05 -2.73
C ASN A 73 -3.78 2.59 -2.36
N TYR A 74 -3.33 2.31 -1.14
CA TYR A 74 -2.97 0.94 -0.81
C TYR A 74 -3.52 0.50 0.53
N SER A 75 -3.68 -0.81 0.66
CA SER A 75 -4.02 -1.46 1.91
C SER A 75 -3.06 -2.61 2.14
N VAL A 76 -2.82 -2.93 3.39
CA VAL A 76 -1.86 -3.97 3.78
C VAL A 76 -2.55 -4.94 4.73
N SER A 77 -2.21 -6.23 4.61
CA SER A 77 -2.76 -7.26 5.48
C SER A 77 -2.52 -6.93 6.94
N GLY A 78 -3.51 -7.22 7.80
CA GLY A 78 -3.37 -7.01 9.24
C GLY A 78 -2.23 -7.78 9.86
N GLN A 79 -1.81 -8.88 9.25
CA GLN A 79 -0.66 -9.63 9.74
C GLN A 79 0.66 -8.90 9.52
N SER A 80 0.67 -7.94 8.59
CA SER A 80 1.87 -7.16 8.28
C SER A 80 1.82 -5.77 8.87
N VAL A 81 0.76 -5.44 9.61
CA VAL A 81 0.54 -4.10 10.13
C VAL A 81 0.51 -4.13 11.64
N PHE A 82 1.25 -3.23 12.26
CA PHE A 82 1.20 -3.01 13.70
C PHE A 82 0.29 -1.80 13.94
N ILE A 83 -0.83 -2.03 14.61
CA ILE A 83 -1.82 -0.97 14.83
C ILE A 83 -1.67 -0.42 16.24
N ARG A 84 -1.59 0.89 16.34
CA ARG A 84 -1.49 1.57 17.62
C ARG A 84 -2.37 2.81 17.62
N PHE A 85 -3.12 2.99 18.68
CA PHE A 85 -3.90 4.20 18.88
C PHE A 85 -3.04 5.25 19.58
N VAL A 86 -2.88 6.39 18.95
CA VAL A 86 -2.10 7.48 19.49
C VAL A 86 -3.00 8.68 19.73
N LYS A 87 -2.99 9.20 20.95
CA LYS A 87 -3.80 10.37 21.28
C LYS A 87 -2.96 11.60 20.95
N LEU A 88 -3.44 12.38 19.99
CA LEU A 88 -2.72 13.55 19.53
C LEU A 88 -3.37 14.82 20.05
N PRO A 89 -2.56 15.79 20.52
CA PRO A 89 -3.08 17.11 20.83
C PRO A 89 -3.40 17.84 19.53
N ALA A 90 -4.05 19.01 19.66
CA ALA A 90 -4.36 19.82 18.48
C ALA A 90 -3.06 20.48 17.98
N LEU A 91 -2.49 19.89 16.92
CA LEU A 91 -1.24 20.35 16.32
C LEU A 91 -1.45 20.59 14.83
N ASP A 92 -0.54 21.32 14.19
CA ASP A 92 -0.60 21.45 12.74
C ASP A 92 -0.11 20.15 12.09
N ASP A 93 -0.28 20.04 10.77
CA ASP A 93 0.01 18.80 10.06
C ASP A 93 1.46 18.36 10.18
N THR A 94 2.39 19.29 10.19
CA THR A 94 3.80 18.98 10.30
C THR A 94 4.12 18.36 11.65
N ASP A 95 3.58 18.94 12.73
CA ASP A 95 3.81 18.43 14.07
C ASP A 95 3.18 17.05 14.25
N VAL A 96 2.00 16.83 13.68
CA VAL A 96 1.33 15.53 13.73
C VAL A 96 2.18 14.48 13.05
N GLU A 97 2.73 14.78 11.88
CA GLU A 97 3.57 13.85 11.16
C GLU A 97 4.81 13.46 11.95
N GLN A 98 5.47 14.45 12.58
CA GLN A 98 6.65 14.17 13.38
C GLN A 98 6.32 13.30 14.58
N LEU A 99 5.20 13.56 15.23
CA LEU A 99 4.77 12.78 16.38
C LEU A 99 4.47 11.35 16.00
N ILE A 100 3.82 11.13 14.86
CA ILE A 100 3.51 9.80 14.38
C ILE A 100 4.80 9.02 14.08
N ARG A 101 5.78 9.67 13.48
CA ARG A 101 7.06 9.02 13.21
C ARG A 101 7.78 8.63 14.49
N PHE A 102 7.73 9.50 15.49
CA PHE A 102 8.35 9.22 16.78
C PHE A 102 7.70 8.00 17.45
N GLU A 103 6.38 7.95 17.46
CA GLU A 103 5.66 6.84 18.06
C GLU A 103 5.94 5.53 17.33
N ALA A 104 6.04 5.57 16.00
CA ALA A 104 6.36 4.38 15.22
C ALA A 104 7.75 3.85 15.56
N GLN A 105 8.73 4.74 15.80
CA GLN A 105 10.06 4.33 16.21
C GLN A 105 10.07 3.72 17.61
N GLN A 106 9.26 4.25 18.51
CA GLN A 106 9.15 3.68 19.86
C GLN A 106 8.59 2.27 19.82
N ASP A 107 7.55 2.06 19.02
CA ASP A 107 6.96 0.75 18.89
C ASP A 107 7.96 -0.25 18.31
N ARG A 108 8.75 0.17 17.35
CA ARG A 108 9.78 -0.69 16.76
C ARG A 108 10.80 -1.12 17.78
N LYS A 109 11.20 -0.22 18.67
CA LYS A 109 12.16 -0.53 19.72
C LYS A 109 11.58 -1.47 20.75
N SER A 110 10.29 -1.35 21.04
CA SER A 110 9.68 -2.15 22.09
C SER A 110 9.40 -3.59 21.65
N VAL A 111 9.49 -3.90 20.38
CA VAL A 111 9.21 -5.23 19.85
C VAL A 111 10.47 -6.11 19.86
N VAL A 112 11.59 -5.56 20.13
CA VAL A 112 12.86 -6.31 20.13
C VAL A 112 12.97 -7.32 21.27
#